data_1149daf779df8e8e56060a7a87a578a7
#
_entry.id   1149daf779df8e8e56060a7a87a578a7
#
_cell.length_a   1.000
_cell.length_b   1.000
_cell.length_c   1.000
_cell.angle_alpha   90.00
_cell.angle_beta   90.00
_cell.angle_gamma   90.00
#
_symmetry.space_group_name_H-M   'P 1'
#
loop_
_entity.id
_entity.type
_entity.pdbx_description
1 polymer ?
#
loop_
_entity_poly.entity_id
_entity_poly.type
_entity_poly.pdbx_seq_one_letter_code
_entity_poly.pdbx_strand_id
1 'polypeptide(L)'
;MANQKFDLVALSELEARAKEHHFLKSFAKSVEILRGVLAMRLILQGDRHFQTINARSGLARSLRAIHQYDECFMLYSENIRIHTDKLGPDHPQTLRSLSRLANTYFAAGQYENARPMFVGILASRIKVLGRDHPDTPRSRSSLANTLSELGMYRESAVLHQEIIDDRVRVLGPDHPRTQLSRLRFEIVRKAIHSA
;
A
#
# COMPACT_ATOMS: atom_id res chain seq x y z
N MET A 1 1.12 36.73 -4.95
CA MET A 1 0.28 35.98 -3.97
C MET A 1 -1.06 35.53 -4.57
N ALA A 2 -1.82 36.35 -5.28
CA ALA A 2 -3.11 35.93 -5.88
C ALA A 2 -2.93 34.84 -6.95
N ASN A 3 -1.93 34.95 -7.83
CA ASN A 3 -1.63 34.00 -8.89
C ASN A 3 -1.27 32.61 -8.30
N GLN A 4 -0.45 32.57 -7.25
CA GLN A 4 -0.03 31.32 -6.61
C GLN A 4 -1.21 30.58 -5.94
N LYS A 5 -2.18 31.32 -5.38
CA LYS A 5 -3.39 30.72 -4.79
C LYS A 5 -4.30 30.12 -5.87
N PHE A 6 -4.41 30.77 -7.01
CA PHE A 6 -5.17 30.28 -8.16
C PHE A 6 -4.53 28.98 -8.70
N ASP A 7 -3.21 28.95 -8.84
CA ASP A 7 -2.46 27.77 -9.30
C ASP A 7 -2.67 26.54 -8.39
N LEU A 8 -2.73 26.75 -7.07
CA LEU A 8 -2.94 25.66 -6.11
C LEU A 8 -4.37 25.08 -6.15
N VAL A 9 -5.38 25.93 -6.45
CA VAL A 9 -6.75 25.45 -6.65
C VAL A 9 -6.84 24.63 -7.92
N ALA A 10 -6.31 25.12 -9.03
CA ALA A 10 -6.27 24.39 -10.30
C ALA A 10 -5.54 23.03 -10.17
N LEU A 11 -4.44 22.95 -9.41
CA LEU A 11 -3.75 21.69 -9.14
C LEU A 11 -4.62 20.70 -8.36
N SER A 12 -5.43 21.18 -7.44
CA SER A 12 -6.34 20.31 -6.67
C SER A 12 -7.47 19.75 -7.54
N GLU A 13 -7.97 20.53 -8.49
CA GLU A 13 -8.94 20.08 -9.49
C GLU A 13 -8.34 19.03 -10.43
N LEU A 14 -7.10 19.25 -10.90
CA LEU A 14 -6.38 18.26 -11.72
C LEU A 14 -6.16 16.96 -10.94
N GLU A 15 -5.82 17.02 -9.65
CA GLU A 15 -5.72 15.82 -8.81
C GLU A 15 -7.06 15.07 -8.69
N ALA A 16 -8.17 15.78 -8.57
CA ALA A 16 -9.49 15.18 -8.53
C ALA A 16 -9.81 14.47 -9.86
N ARG A 17 -9.55 15.11 -11.00
CA ARG A 17 -9.69 14.51 -12.33
C ARG A 17 -8.79 13.29 -12.52
N ALA A 18 -7.55 13.34 -12.04
CA ALA A 18 -6.65 12.20 -12.11
C ALA A 18 -7.16 11.01 -11.28
N LYS A 19 -7.76 11.26 -10.10
CA LYS A 19 -8.41 10.22 -9.28
C LYS A 19 -9.62 9.61 -10.00
N GLU A 20 -10.42 10.42 -10.68
CA GLU A 20 -11.53 9.96 -11.49
C GLU A 20 -11.05 9.07 -12.65
N HIS A 21 -10.04 9.51 -13.41
CA HIS A 21 -9.43 8.68 -14.46
C HIS A 21 -8.87 7.37 -13.91
N HIS A 22 -8.25 7.39 -12.73
CA HIS A 22 -7.78 6.16 -12.07
C HIS A 22 -8.95 5.23 -11.71
N PHE A 23 -10.04 5.77 -11.17
CA PHE A 23 -11.25 5.00 -10.85
C PHE A 23 -11.89 4.38 -12.10
N LEU A 24 -11.95 5.14 -13.20
CA LEU A 24 -12.42 4.68 -14.51
C LEU A 24 -11.41 3.78 -15.27
N LYS A 25 -10.34 3.35 -14.60
CA LYS A 25 -9.25 2.53 -15.18
C LYS A 25 -8.53 3.16 -16.37
N SER A 26 -8.69 4.46 -16.59
CA SER A 26 -7.92 5.25 -17.58
C SER A 26 -6.56 5.66 -16.99
N PHE A 27 -5.74 4.66 -16.64
CA PHE A 27 -4.54 4.87 -15.86
C PHE A 27 -3.49 5.74 -16.56
N ALA A 28 -3.34 5.61 -17.89
CA ALA A 28 -2.40 6.43 -18.67
C ALA A 28 -2.73 7.93 -18.57
N LYS A 29 -4.01 8.32 -18.69
CA LYS A 29 -4.44 9.71 -18.49
C LYS A 29 -4.21 10.18 -17.05
N SER A 30 -4.46 9.31 -16.06
CA SER A 30 -4.17 9.63 -14.66
C SER A 30 -2.67 9.88 -14.44
N VAL A 31 -1.80 9.10 -15.06
CA VAL A 31 -0.33 9.27 -15.01
C VAL A 31 0.08 10.60 -15.63
N GLU A 32 -0.40 10.92 -16.83
CA GLU A 32 -0.10 12.17 -17.53
C GLU A 32 -0.44 13.39 -16.66
N ILE A 33 -1.68 13.45 -16.14
CA ILE A 33 -2.12 14.55 -15.27
C ILE A 33 -1.24 14.63 -14.00
N LEU A 34 -0.99 13.49 -13.34
CA LEU A 34 -0.26 13.49 -12.06
C LEU A 34 1.23 13.81 -12.22
N ARG A 35 1.85 13.56 -13.37
CA ARG A 35 3.21 14.03 -13.66
C ARG A 35 3.26 15.56 -13.68
N GLY A 36 2.34 16.21 -14.39
CA GLY A 36 2.25 17.67 -14.40
C GLY A 36 1.95 18.26 -13.03
N VAL A 37 0.99 17.68 -12.30
CA VAL A 37 0.66 18.11 -10.94
C VAL A 37 1.87 17.97 -10.00
N LEU A 38 2.58 16.85 -10.04
CA LEU A 38 3.75 16.64 -9.18
C LEU A 38 4.85 17.65 -9.48
N ALA A 39 5.14 17.92 -10.75
CA ALA A 39 6.14 18.91 -11.16
C ALA A 39 5.80 20.30 -10.61
N MET A 40 4.57 20.75 -10.77
CA MET A 40 4.13 22.06 -10.28
C MET A 40 4.10 22.12 -8.73
N ARG A 41 3.68 21.06 -8.06
CA ARG A 41 3.72 20.98 -6.59
C ARG A 41 5.15 21.05 -6.03
N LEU A 42 6.10 20.42 -6.70
CA LEU A 42 7.53 20.52 -6.34
C LEU A 42 8.03 21.95 -6.41
N ILE A 43 7.65 22.70 -7.45
CA ILE A 43 8.03 24.10 -7.63
C ILE A 43 7.36 25.01 -6.59
N LEU A 44 6.05 24.87 -6.41
CA LEU A 44 5.25 25.79 -5.61
C LEU A 44 5.31 25.52 -4.10
N GLN A 45 5.50 24.28 -3.69
CA GLN A 45 5.37 23.85 -2.29
C GLN A 45 6.59 23.07 -1.76
N GLY A 46 7.48 22.62 -2.67
CA GLY A 46 8.61 21.79 -2.33
C GLY A 46 8.27 20.32 -2.12
N ASP A 47 9.30 19.50 -2.02
CA ASP A 47 9.22 18.03 -1.95
C ASP A 47 8.59 17.51 -0.65
N ARG A 48 8.78 18.26 0.45
CA ARG A 48 8.35 17.88 1.81
C ARG A 48 6.91 18.30 2.16
N HIS A 49 6.23 19.00 1.26
CA HIS A 49 4.85 19.41 1.50
C HIS A 49 3.89 18.20 1.37
N PHE A 50 2.88 18.13 2.26
CA PHE A 50 1.99 16.96 2.31
C PHE A 50 1.24 16.69 1.00
N GLN A 51 0.86 17.76 0.27
CA GLN A 51 0.20 17.62 -1.03
C GLN A 51 1.14 17.11 -2.10
N THR A 52 2.42 17.51 -2.09
CA THR A 52 3.46 16.97 -3.00
C THR A 52 3.67 15.46 -2.75
N ILE A 53 3.74 15.05 -1.49
CA ILE A 53 3.83 13.64 -1.08
C ILE A 53 2.60 12.85 -1.55
N ASN A 54 1.40 13.45 -1.45
CA ASN A 54 0.15 12.83 -1.90
C ASN A 54 0.10 12.70 -3.42
N ALA A 55 0.49 13.75 -4.17
CA ALA A 55 0.57 13.71 -5.63
C ALA A 55 1.56 12.62 -6.09
N ARG A 56 2.75 12.54 -5.47
CA ARG A 56 3.75 11.49 -5.71
C ARG A 56 3.18 10.09 -5.46
N SER A 57 2.44 9.90 -4.37
CA SER A 57 1.76 8.64 -4.07
C SER A 57 0.65 8.30 -5.07
N GLY A 58 -0.07 9.30 -5.56
CA GLY A 58 -1.10 9.15 -6.60
C GLY A 58 -0.51 8.69 -7.92
N LEU A 59 0.58 9.35 -8.35
CA LEU A 59 1.32 9.00 -9.56
C LEU A 59 1.84 7.56 -9.48
N ALA A 60 2.55 7.20 -8.40
CA ALA A 60 3.07 5.85 -8.21
C ALA A 60 1.96 4.79 -8.25
N ARG A 61 0.77 5.07 -7.68
CA ARG A 61 -0.36 4.15 -7.75
C ARG A 61 -0.86 3.94 -9.18
N SER A 62 -0.94 4.99 -9.99
CA SER A 62 -1.39 4.90 -11.39
C SER A 62 -0.35 4.23 -12.28
N LEU A 63 0.94 4.49 -12.05
CA LEU A 63 2.06 3.81 -12.71
C LEU A 63 2.07 2.31 -12.42
N ARG A 64 1.82 1.92 -11.16
CA ARG A 64 1.71 0.50 -10.80
C ARG A 64 0.58 -0.20 -11.57
N ALA A 65 -0.53 0.48 -11.81
CA ALA A 65 -1.67 -0.07 -12.55
C ALA A 65 -1.37 -0.31 -14.05
N ILE A 66 -0.34 0.34 -14.59
CA ILE A 66 0.17 0.11 -15.96
C ILE A 66 1.54 -0.60 -15.94
N HIS A 67 1.89 -1.26 -14.84
CA HIS A 67 3.10 -2.07 -14.66
C HIS A 67 4.44 -1.32 -14.80
N GLN A 68 4.45 0.00 -14.68
CA GLN A 68 5.66 0.82 -14.65
C GLN A 68 6.27 0.83 -13.24
N TYR A 69 6.84 -0.29 -12.82
CA TYR A 69 7.25 -0.51 -11.43
C TYR A 69 8.49 0.28 -11.01
N ASP A 70 9.47 0.47 -11.91
CA ASP A 70 10.74 1.14 -11.58
C ASP A 70 10.52 2.56 -11.09
N GLU A 71 9.67 3.31 -11.78
CA GLU A 71 9.31 4.66 -11.34
C GLU A 71 8.50 4.64 -10.03
N CYS A 72 7.63 3.63 -9.84
CA CYS A 72 6.92 3.46 -8.57
C CYS A 72 7.88 3.28 -7.40
N PHE A 73 8.93 2.46 -7.58
CA PHE A 73 9.92 2.24 -6.53
C PHE A 73 10.61 3.54 -6.14
N MET A 74 11.04 4.36 -7.10
CA MET A 74 11.66 5.65 -6.84
C MET A 74 10.71 6.60 -6.08
N LEU A 75 9.46 6.74 -6.56
CA LEU A 75 8.49 7.65 -5.98
C LEU A 75 8.10 7.26 -4.54
N TYR A 76 7.89 5.97 -4.26
CA TYR A 76 7.58 5.53 -2.90
C TYR A 76 8.80 5.61 -1.98
N SER A 77 10.01 5.31 -2.45
CA SER A 77 11.24 5.44 -1.68
C SER A 77 11.47 6.88 -1.21
N GLU A 78 11.21 7.86 -2.08
CA GLU A 78 11.31 9.27 -1.71
C GLU A 78 10.27 9.65 -0.64
N ASN A 79 9.03 9.20 -0.76
CA ASN A 79 8.02 9.42 0.28
C ASN A 79 8.40 8.75 1.62
N ILE A 80 9.00 7.56 1.57
CA ILE A 80 9.49 6.87 2.77
C ILE A 80 10.60 7.69 3.43
N ARG A 81 11.59 8.14 2.66
CA ARG A 81 12.68 8.99 3.14
C ARG A 81 12.14 10.22 3.88
N ILE A 82 11.22 10.95 3.23
CA ILE A 82 10.63 12.18 3.79
C ILE A 82 9.82 11.87 5.08
N HIS A 83 9.01 10.81 5.08
CA HIS A 83 8.23 10.46 6.26
C HIS A 83 9.12 9.96 7.41
N THR A 84 10.15 9.17 7.11
CA THR A 84 11.11 8.71 8.12
C THR A 84 11.85 9.88 8.78
N ASP A 85 12.33 10.83 7.96
CA ASP A 85 13.02 12.03 8.45
C ASP A 85 12.14 12.91 9.34
N LYS A 86 10.85 13.05 8.98
CA LYS A 86 9.94 13.97 9.68
C LYS A 86 9.24 13.35 10.88
N LEU A 87 8.93 12.06 10.80
CA LEU A 87 7.96 11.41 11.69
C LEU A 87 8.55 10.18 12.40
N GLY A 88 9.68 9.69 11.91
CA GLY A 88 10.30 8.46 12.39
C GLY A 88 9.84 7.20 11.64
N PRO A 89 10.59 6.08 11.79
CA PRO A 89 10.39 4.85 11.04
C PRO A 89 9.07 4.14 11.38
N ASP A 90 8.62 4.20 12.63
CA ASP A 90 7.44 3.51 13.12
C ASP A 90 6.14 4.33 13.01
N HIS A 91 6.22 5.57 12.52
CA HIS A 91 5.03 6.41 12.40
C HIS A 91 4.02 5.84 11.39
N PRO A 92 2.69 5.91 11.65
CA PRO A 92 1.66 5.33 10.76
C PRO A 92 1.76 5.74 9.29
N GLN A 93 2.15 6.99 9.00
CA GLN A 93 2.32 7.45 7.62
C GLN A 93 3.57 6.85 6.96
N THR A 94 4.66 6.67 7.70
CA THR A 94 5.87 5.98 7.23
C THR A 94 5.54 4.53 6.92
N LEU A 95 4.88 3.83 7.85
CA LEU A 95 4.43 2.44 7.66
C LEU A 95 3.45 2.29 6.49
N ARG A 96 2.63 3.31 6.22
CA ARG A 96 1.75 3.33 5.04
C ARG A 96 2.55 3.43 3.74
N SER A 97 3.58 4.28 3.70
CA SER A 97 4.46 4.41 2.52
C SER A 97 5.27 3.13 2.28
N LEU A 98 5.81 2.53 3.34
CA LEU A 98 6.47 1.22 3.28
C LEU A 98 5.53 0.14 2.76
N SER A 99 4.27 0.11 3.23
CA SER A 99 3.27 -0.85 2.74
C SER A 99 2.97 -0.68 1.25
N ARG A 100 2.96 0.57 0.74
CA ARG A 100 2.76 0.83 -0.69
C ARG A 100 3.92 0.32 -1.53
N LEU A 101 5.15 0.52 -1.06
CA LEU A 101 6.35 -0.01 -1.72
C LEU A 101 6.35 -1.54 -1.71
N ALA A 102 6.09 -2.17 -0.55
CA ALA A 102 6.02 -3.63 -0.43
C ALA A 102 4.93 -4.22 -1.35
N ASN A 103 3.75 -3.59 -1.42
CA ASN A 103 2.69 -3.98 -2.36
C ASN A 103 3.09 -3.76 -3.84
N THR A 104 4.03 -2.87 -4.13
CA THR A 104 4.55 -2.67 -5.49
C THR A 104 5.52 -3.80 -5.84
N TYR A 105 6.42 -4.19 -4.92
CA TYR A 105 7.25 -5.38 -5.09
C TYR A 105 6.40 -6.64 -5.29
N PHE A 106 5.36 -6.83 -4.48
CA PHE A 106 4.43 -7.95 -4.63
C PHE A 106 3.77 -7.95 -6.01
N ALA A 107 3.26 -6.80 -6.47
CA ALA A 107 2.62 -6.67 -7.79
C ALA A 107 3.59 -6.87 -8.97
N ALA A 108 4.88 -6.62 -8.77
CA ALA A 108 5.94 -6.87 -9.72
C ALA A 108 6.43 -8.35 -9.70
N GLY A 109 5.83 -9.21 -8.88
CA GLY A 109 6.28 -10.59 -8.69
C GLY A 109 7.57 -10.74 -7.88
N GLN A 110 8.08 -9.64 -7.31
CA GLN A 110 9.31 -9.62 -6.52
C GLN A 110 9.02 -9.97 -5.05
N TYR A 111 8.54 -11.17 -4.82
CA TYR A 111 8.04 -11.60 -3.50
C TYR A 111 9.13 -11.66 -2.44
N GLU A 112 10.37 -12.03 -2.83
CA GLU A 112 11.51 -12.05 -1.91
C GLU A 112 11.87 -10.67 -1.38
N ASN A 113 11.65 -9.61 -2.16
CA ASN A 113 11.82 -8.23 -1.73
C ASN A 113 10.62 -7.75 -0.87
N ALA A 114 9.41 -8.19 -1.18
CA ALA A 114 8.20 -7.82 -0.46
C ALA A 114 8.15 -8.44 0.95
N ARG A 115 8.57 -9.69 1.11
CA ARG A 115 8.49 -10.47 2.35
C ARG A 115 9.11 -9.76 3.56
N PRO A 116 10.42 -9.40 3.56
CA PRO A 116 11.03 -8.75 4.72
C PRO A 116 10.38 -7.41 5.04
N MET A 117 9.90 -6.68 4.05
CA MET A 117 9.17 -5.42 4.28
C MET A 117 7.85 -5.67 5.01
N PHE A 118 7.04 -6.65 4.59
CA PHE A 118 5.79 -6.96 5.28
C PHE A 118 6.01 -7.50 6.68
N VAL A 119 7.07 -8.27 6.93
CA VAL A 119 7.45 -8.71 8.29
C VAL A 119 7.72 -7.50 9.18
N GLY A 120 8.58 -6.58 8.76
CA GLY A 120 8.89 -5.37 9.52
C GLY A 120 7.67 -4.47 9.74
N ILE A 121 6.86 -4.23 8.70
CA ILE A 121 5.64 -3.42 8.79
C ILE A 121 4.64 -4.04 9.77
N LEU A 122 4.44 -5.35 9.73
CA LEU A 122 3.52 -6.05 10.64
C LEU A 122 3.99 -5.91 12.09
N ALA A 123 5.27 -6.16 12.36
CA ALA A 123 5.86 -6.02 13.69
C ALA A 123 5.70 -4.60 14.24
N SER A 124 6.06 -3.58 13.46
CA SER A 124 5.90 -2.17 13.84
C SER A 124 4.43 -1.80 14.08
N ARG A 125 3.50 -2.25 13.23
CA ARG A 125 2.06 -1.97 13.42
C ARG A 125 1.51 -2.64 14.69
N ILE A 126 1.88 -3.86 14.99
CA ILE A 126 1.48 -4.53 16.24
C ILE A 126 1.99 -3.71 17.44
N LYS A 127 3.25 -3.27 17.40
CA LYS A 127 3.87 -2.47 18.47
C LYS A 127 3.19 -1.11 18.68
N VAL A 128 2.90 -0.38 17.59
CA VAL A 128 2.48 1.03 17.67
C VAL A 128 0.97 1.18 17.66
N LEU A 129 0.25 0.36 16.92
CA LEU A 129 -1.20 0.47 16.71
C LEU A 129 -2.00 -0.60 17.45
N GLY A 130 -1.35 -1.70 17.84
CA GLY A 130 -1.99 -2.87 18.41
C GLY A 130 -2.50 -3.87 17.36
N ARG A 131 -2.87 -5.06 17.84
CA ARG A 131 -3.32 -6.18 16.98
C ARG A 131 -4.63 -5.88 16.25
N ASP A 132 -5.53 -5.14 16.89
CA ASP A 132 -6.91 -4.91 16.43
C ASP A 132 -7.05 -3.69 15.53
N HIS A 133 -6.01 -2.85 15.39
CA HIS A 133 -6.06 -1.72 14.49
C HIS A 133 -6.28 -2.17 13.03
N PRO A 134 -7.16 -1.51 12.25
CA PRO A 134 -7.54 -1.96 10.89
C PRO A 134 -6.37 -2.22 9.93
N ASP A 135 -5.25 -1.54 10.10
CA ASP A 135 -4.08 -1.70 9.24
C ASP A 135 -3.22 -2.93 9.63
N THR A 136 -3.29 -3.43 10.86
CA THR A 136 -2.52 -4.58 11.32
C THR A 136 -2.96 -5.89 10.63
N PRO A 137 -4.25 -6.27 10.61
CA PRO A 137 -4.70 -7.45 9.86
C PRO A 137 -4.51 -7.32 8.36
N ARG A 138 -4.48 -6.10 7.79
CA ARG A 138 -4.12 -5.90 6.38
C ARG A 138 -2.67 -6.29 6.11
N SER A 139 -1.72 -5.88 6.98
CA SER A 139 -0.31 -6.27 6.85
C SER A 139 -0.13 -7.78 6.99
N ARG A 140 -0.84 -8.40 7.95
CA ARG A 140 -0.81 -9.85 8.13
C ARG A 140 -1.29 -10.58 6.88
N SER A 141 -2.40 -10.11 6.27
CA SER A 141 -2.90 -10.67 5.01
C SER A 141 -1.91 -10.50 3.85
N SER A 142 -1.25 -9.35 3.75
CA SER A 142 -0.23 -9.11 2.70
C SER A 142 0.96 -10.05 2.87
N LEU A 143 1.44 -10.25 4.12
CA LEU A 143 2.51 -11.20 4.41
C LEU A 143 2.09 -12.64 4.09
N ALA A 144 0.89 -13.06 4.51
CA ALA A 144 0.38 -14.41 4.25
C ALA A 144 0.30 -14.69 2.74
N ASN A 145 -0.22 -13.74 1.96
CA ASN A 145 -0.25 -13.87 0.51
C ASN A 145 1.16 -13.96 -0.10
N THR A 146 2.09 -13.13 0.37
CA THR A 146 3.49 -13.15 -0.10
C THR A 146 4.16 -14.49 0.18
N LEU A 147 3.93 -15.06 1.36
CA LEU A 147 4.44 -16.39 1.72
C LEU A 147 3.83 -17.48 0.83
N SER A 148 2.55 -17.39 0.49
CA SER A 148 1.92 -18.33 -0.45
C SER A 148 2.54 -18.27 -1.84
N GLU A 149 2.81 -17.07 -2.37
CA GLU A 149 3.48 -16.90 -3.67
C GLU A 149 4.93 -17.44 -3.68
N LEU A 150 5.58 -17.47 -2.51
CA LEU A 150 6.91 -18.06 -2.31
C LEU A 150 6.88 -19.57 -2.05
N GLY A 151 5.72 -20.22 -2.08
CA GLY A 151 5.58 -21.63 -1.73
C GLY A 151 5.74 -21.96 -0.23
N MET A 152 5.86 -20.95 0.63
CA MET A 152 5.97 -21.07 2.09
C MET A 152 4.57 -21.28 2.71
N TYR A 153 3.91 -22.34 2.28
CA TYR A 153 2.48 -22.57 2.61
C TYR A 153 2.23 -22.82 4.09
N ARG A 154 3.17 -23.44 4.82
CA ARG A 154 3.00 -23.72 6.24
C ARG A 154 2.97 -22.43 7.05
N GLU A 155 3.90 -21.51 6.80
CA GLU A 155 3.97 -20.19 7.44
C GLU A 155 2.77 -19.32 7.05
N SER A 156 2.37 -19.36 5.77
CA SER A 156 1.17 -18.69 5.31
C SER A 156 -0.08 -19.19 6.03
N ALA A 157 -0.24 -20.50 6.22
CA ALA A 157 -1.38 -21.09 6.93
C ALA A 157 -1.48 -20.60 8.37
N VAL A 158 -0.37 -20.47 9.08
CA VAL A 158 -0.35 -19.90 10.45
C VAL A 158 -0.96 -18.48 10.45
N LEU A 159 -0.50 -17.63 9.54
CA LEU A 159 -1.02 -16.25 9.45
C LEU A 159 -2.50 -16.19 9.02
N HIS A 160 -2.94 -17.08 8.14
CA HIS A 160 -4.34 -17.17 7.76
C HIS A 160 -5.22 -17.63 8.93
N GLN A 161 -4.75 -18.57 9.76
CA GLN A 161 -5.46 -18.97 10.98
C GLN A 161 -5.60 -17.80 11.95
N GLU A 162 -4.51 -17.06 12.22
CA GLU A 162 -4.58 -15.86 13.07
C GLU A 162 -5.57 -14.81 12.54
N ILE A 163 -5.66 -14.63 11.21
CA ILE A 163 -6.64 -13.72 10.59
C ILE A 163 -8.08 -14.22 10.82
N ILE A 164 -8.30 -15.53 10.76
CA ILE A 164 -9.62 -16.13 11.04
C ILE A 164 -10.00 -15.88 12.49
N ASP A 165 -9.11 -16.17 13.43
CA ASP A 165 -9.35 -16.03 14.87
C ASP A 165 -9.68 -14.58 15.24
N ASP A 166 -8.90 -13.61 14.73
CA ASP A 166 -9.18 -12.19 14.92
C ASP A 166 -10.55 -11.78 14.33
N ARG A 167 -10.91 -12.29 13.14
CA ARG A 167 -12.19 -11.98 12.51
C ARG A 167 -13.38 -12.63 13.20
N VAL A 168 -13.23 -13.86 13.68
CA VAL A 168 -14.27 -14.53 14.49
C VAL A 168 -14.53 -13.71 15.75
N ARG A 169 -13.48 -13.26 16.43
CA ARG A 169 -13.59 -12.47 17.66
C ARG A 169 -14.26 -11.11 17.43
N VAL A 170 -13.95 -10.42 16.32
CA VAL A 170 -14.40 -9.04 16.09
C VAL A 170 -15.70 -8.96 15.29
N LEU A 171 -15.90 -9.86 14.33
CA LEU A 171 -17.02 -9.81 13.37
C LEU A 171 -18.00 -10.98 13.53
N GLY A 172 -17.60 -12.03 14.24
CA GLY A 172 -18.35 -13.27 14.36
C GLY A 172 -18.01 -14.30 13.27
N PRO A 173 -18.40 -15.58 13.52
CA PRO A 173 -18.02 -16.70 12.64
C PRO A 173 -18.71 -16.64 11.27
N ASP A 174 -19.91 -16.08 11.17
CA ASP A 174 -20.73 -16.08 9.95
C ASP A 174 -20.56 -14.83 9.09
N HIS A 175 -19.75 -13.88 9.54
CA HIS A 175 -19.51 -12.66 8.79
C HIS A 175 -18.81 -12.95 7.44
N PRO A 176 -19.23 -12.32 6.32
CA PRO A 176 -18.70 -12.62 4.98
C PRO A 176 -17.16 -12.55 4.88
N ARG A 177 -16.53 -11.59 5.58
CA ARG A 177 -15.07 -11.48 5.63
C ARG A 177 -14.41 -12.64 6.38
N THR A 178 -15.06 -13.21 7.40
CA THR A 178 -14.58 -14.38 8.13
C THR A 178 -14.64 -15.61 7.22
N GLN A 179 -15.77 -15.81 6.54
CA GLN A 179 -15.94 -16.90 5.57
C GLN A 179 -14.91 -16.84 4.44
N LEU A 180 -14.64 -15.63 3.89
CA LEU A 180 -13.61 -15.46 2.87
C LEU A 180 -12.21 -15.82 3.40
N SER A 181 -11.92 -15.55 4.68
CA SER A 181 -10.63 -15.96 5.27
C SER A 181 -10.50 -17.47 5.38
N ARG A 182 -11.57 -18.15 5.79
CA ARG A 182 -11.60 -19.62 5.84
C ARG A 182 -11.37 -20.23 4.46
N LEU A 183 -12.00 -19.68 3.42
CA LEU A 183 -11.79 -20.14 2.05
C LEU A 183 -10.32 -20.01 1.62
N ARG A 184 -9.68 -18.87 1.90
CA ARG A 184 -8.25 -18.66 1.60
C ARG A 184 -7.35 -19.62 2.37
N PHE A 185 -7.62 -19.84 3.64
CA PHE A 185 -6.91 -20.83 4.46
C PHE A 185 -7.00 -22.24 3.86
N GLU A 186 -8.19 -22.67 3.43
CA GLU A 186 -8.39 -23.98 2.80
C GLU A 186 -7.59 -24.13 1.49
N ILE A 187 -7.49 -23.06 0.69
CA ILE A 187 -6.65 -23.05 -0.53
C ILE A 187 -5.19 -23.31 -0.15
N VAL A 188 -4.66 -22.60 0.84
CA VAL A 188 -3.28 -22.76 1.31
C VAL A 188 -3.07 -24.16 1.91
N ARG A 189 -4.03 -24.66 2.70
CA ARG A 189 -3.97 -25.99 3.29
C ARG A 189 -3.90 -27.10 2.23
N LYS A 190 -4.68 -26.98 1.16
CA LYS A 190 -4.60 -27.92 0.03
C LYS A 190 -3.21 -27.89 -0.63
N ALA A 191 -2.62 -26.70 -0.81
CA ALA A 191 -1.29 -26.57 -1.39
C ALA A 191 -0.19 -27.25 -0.54
N ILE A 192 -0.31 -27.26 0.79
CA ILE A 192 0.62 -27.98 1.69
C ILE A 192 0.63 -29.50 1.40
N HIS A 193 -0.52 -30.08 1.02
CA HIS A 193 -0.63 -31.52 0.77
C HIS A 193 -0.27 -31.90 -0.67
N SER A 194 -0.12 -30.90 -1.56
CA SER A 194 0.18 -31.09 -2.98
C SER A 194 1.65 -30.78 -3.32
N ALA A 195 2.40 -30.22 -2.38
CA ALA A 195 3.82 -29.86 -2.50
C ALA A 195 4.72 -30.87 -1.80
#